data_90041f69cb1a4486d96036df040b44d7
#
_entry.id   90041f69cb1a4486d96036df040b44d7
#
_cell.length_a   1.000
_cell.length_b   1.000
_cell.length_c   1.000
_cell.angle_alpha   90.00
_cell.angle_beta   90.00
_cell.angle_gamma   90.00
#
_symmetry.space_group_name_H-M   'P 1'
#
loop_
_entity.id
_entity.type
_entity.pdbx_description
1 polymer ?
#
loop_
_entity_poly.entity_id
_entity_poly.type
_entity_poly.pdbx_seq_one_letter_code
_entity_poly.pdbx_strand_id
1 'polypeptide(L)'
;MKKYRYERCFPREIGEVQEKNIPLVIAGGTVEYHGPQCSYGCDTLIVEGLLEKLADEKEIMIAPSIHYSPSSYAVGDEKSGTVHVEERAFENYVYYVFKSLLNAGFRNIYVVIHHQFEQESEMPMTLCYRLAAKRATMEYLEKIYGQGWWGSERYASYYEQLEGANNPFNWIQVIPTMDTAVQN
;
A
#
# COMPACT_ATOMS: atom_id res chain seq x y z
N MET A 1 -17.45 -2.45 16.17
CA MET A 1 -16.85 -3.45 15.29
C MET A 1 -15.51 -3.91 15.85
N LYS A 2 -15.03 -5.11 15.52
CA LYS A 2 -13.72 -5.59 15.96
C LYS A 2 -12.63 -4.82 15.22
N LYS A 3 -11.70 -4.22 15.97
CA LYS A 3 -10.53 -3.54 15.39
C LYS A 3 -9.38 -4.53 15.30
N TYR A 4 -8.90 -4.79 14.09
CA TYR A 4 -7.75 -5.65 13.87
C TYR A 4 -6.49 -4.79 13.70
N ARG A 5 -5.46 -5.15 14.49
CA ARG A 5 -4.09 -4.65 14.34
C ARG A 5 -3.22 -5.83 13.97
N TYR A 6 -2.71 -5.85 12.74
CA TYR A 6 -2.00 -7.00 12.18
C TYR A 6 -0.93 -7.54 13.14
N GLU A 7 -0.10 -6.64 13.68
CA GLU A 7 0.99 -6.98 14.59
C GLU A 7 0.53 -7.51 15.98
N ARG A 8 -0.76 -7.42 16.27
CA ARG A 8 -1.37 -7.89 17.54
C ARG A 8 -2.33 -9.05 17.35
N CYS A 9 -2.57 -9.44 16.08
CA CYS A 9 -3.49 -10.54 15.79
C CYS A 9 -2.84 -11.90 16.00
N PHE A 10 -3.62 -12.82 16.52
CA PHE A 10 -3.27 -14.22 16.58
C PHE A 10 -3.56 -14.93 15.24
N PRO A 11 -2.94 -16.09 14.95
CA PRO A 11 -3.15 -16.81 13.68
C PRO A 11 -4.62 -17.06 13.31
N ARG A 12 -5.48 -17.34 14.30
CA ARG A 12 -6.92 -17.51 14.08
C ARG A 12 -7.58 -16.24 13.56
N GLU A 13 -7.19 -15.08 14.08
CA GLU A 13 -7.75 -13.79 13.65
C GLU A 13 -7.28 -13.42 12.24
N ILE A 14 -6.05 -13.77 11.89
CA ILE A 14 -5.56 -13.62 10.50
C ILE A 14 -6.39 -14.50 9.57
N GLY A 15 -6.68 -15.76 9.93
CA GLY A 15 -7.57 -16.64 9.15
C GLY A 15 -8.96 -16.04 8.96
N GLU A 16 -9.58 -15.50 10.02
CA GLU A 16 -10.90 -14.84 9.94
C GLU A 16 -10.88 -13.65 8.94
N VAL A 17 -9.82 -12.84 8.96
CA VAL A 17 -9.67 -11.69 8.06
C VAL A 17 -9.53 -12.14 6.61
N GLN A 18 -8.77 -13.19 6.36
CA GLN A 18 -8.56 -13.74 5.01
C GLN A 18 -9.84 -14.37 4.46
N GLU A 19 -10.54 -15.20 5.24
CA GLU A 19 -11.79 -15.85 4.84
C GLU A 19 -12.89 -14.83 4.48
N LYS A 20 -12.99 -13.76 5.25
CA LYS A 20 -13.95 -12.67 5.02
C LYS A 20 -13.48 -11.64 3.99
N ASN A 21 -12.28 -11.79 3.46
CA ASN A 21 -11.63 -10.81 2.58
C ASN A 21 -11.66 -9.36 3.13
N ILE A 22 -11.47 -9.23 4.46
CA ILE A 22 -11.43 -7.92 5.14
C ILE A 22 -10.24 -7.12 4.60
N PRO A 23 -10.42 -5.82 4.29
CA PRO A 23 -9.34 -4.97 3.81
C PRO A 23 -8.17 -4.91 4.80
N LEU A 24 -6.95 -5.20 4.32
CA LEU A 24 -5.70 -4.91 5.03
C LEU A 24 -5.18 -3.57 4.54
N VAL A 25 -5.03 -2.61 5.47
CA VAL A 25 -4.67 -1.23 5.12
C VAL A 25 -3.34 -0.86 5.77
N ILE A 26 -2.45 -0.30 4.97
CA ILE A 26 -1.11 0.15 5.37
C ILE A 26 -1.07 1.67 5.23
N ALA A 27 -0.70 2.38 6.29
CA ALA A 27 -0.38 3.79 6.19
C ALA A 27 1.02 3.93 5.58
N GLY A 28 1.11 4.62 4.45
CA GLY A 28 2.35 5.03 3.82
C GLY A 28 2.59 6.51 4.02
N GLY A 29 3.79 6.87 4.41
CA GLY A 29 4.17 8.24 4.59
C GLY A 29 5.68 8.39 4.59
N THR A 30 6.11 9.53 5.07
CA THR A 30 7.50 9.86 5.18
C THR A 30 7.79 10.55 6.53
N VAL A 31 9.04 10.65 6.87
CA VAL A 31 9.53 11.46 7.97
C VAL A 31 10.39 12.55 7.37
N GLU A 32 9.80 13.74 7.21
CA GLU A 32 10.45 14.85 6.55
C GLU A 32 10.19 16.20 7.22
N TYR A 33 11.04 17.16 6.91
CA TYR A 33 10.92 18.52 7.43
C TYR A 33 9.85 19.31 6.67
N HIS A 34 8.87 19.82 7.39
CA HIS A 34 7.76 20.65 6.87
C HIS A 34 7.79 22.08 7.40
N GLY A 35 8.94 22.53 7.87
CA GLY A 35 9.06 23.82 8.56
C GLY A 35 8.94 23.69 10.09
N PRO A 36 9.22 24.79 10.82
CA PRO A 36 9.28 24.76 12.28
C PRO A 36 7.93 24.53 12.98
N GLN A 37 6.83 24.60 12.26
CA GLN A 37 5.46 24.52 12.78
C GLN A 37 4.85 23.10 12.71
N CYS A 38 5.47 22.17 11.97
CA CYS A 38 4.96 20.81 11.77
C CYS A 38 5.88 19.75 12.39
N SER A 39 5.28 18.65 12.81
CA SER A 39 6.03 17.46 13.18
C SER A 39 6.57 16.74 11.95
N TYR A 40 7.75 16.12 12.08
CA TYR A 40 8.39 15.39 10.97
C TYR A 40 7.57 14.22 10.41
N GLY A 41 6.73 13.61 11.23
CA GLY A 41 5.90 12.48 10.83
C GLY A 41 4.49 12.86 10.43
N CYS A 42 4.19 14.15 10.17
CA CYS A 42 2.81 14.60 9.97
C CYS A 42 2.09 13.82 8.86
N ASP A 43 2.76 13.48 7.77
CA ASP A 43 2.19 12.73 6.66
C ASP A 43 1.67 11.35 7.12
N THR A 44 2.52 10.59 7.79
CA THR A 44 2.12 9.28 8.31
C THR A 44 1.04 9.40 9.38
N LEU A 45 1.17 10.38 10.29
CA LEU A 45 0.23 10.59 11.39
C LEU A 45 -1.18 10.99 10.90
N ILE A 46 -1.27 11.74 9.81
CA ILE A 46 -2.54 12.07 9.16
C ILE A 46 -3.23 10.80 8.68
N VAL A 47 -2.50 9.94 7.94
CA VAL A 47 -3.06 8.67 7.45
C VAL A 47 -3.44 7.76 8.61
N GLU A 48 -2.59 7.61 9.61
CA GLU A 48 -2.91 6.80 10.81
C GLU A 48 -4.20 7.28 11.47
N GLY A 49 -4.36 8.60 11.65
CA GLY A 49 -5.58 9.18 12.20
C GLY A 49 -6.83 8.91 11.34
N LEU A 50 -6.70 8.94 10.01
CA LEU A 50 -7.78 8.59 9.10
C LEU A 50 -8.15 7.10 9.20
N LEU A 51 -7.16 6.21 9.27
CA LEU A 51 -7.39 4.77 9.39
C LEU A 51 -8.03 4.40 10.73
N GLU A 52 -7.68 5.09 11.82
CA GLU A 52 -8.35 4.90 13.13
C GLU A 52 -9.84 5.23 13.04
N LYS A 53 -10.18 6.37 12.44
CA LYS A 53 -11.58 6.77 12.24
C LYS A 53 -12.31 5.79 11.32
N LEU A 54 -11.67 5.35 10.25
CA LEU A 54 -12.24 4.36 9.35
C LEU A 54 -12.51 3.04 10.08
N ALA A 55 -11.61 2.60 10.97
CA ALA A 55 -11.79 1.38 11.77
C ALA A 55 -12.91 1.48 12.82
N ASP A 56 -13.38 2.68 13.16
CA ASP A 56 -14.56 2.85 13.99
C ASP A 56 -15.85 2.55 13.21
N GLU A 57 -15.85 2.77 11.91
CA GLU A 57 -17.02 2.65 11.02
C GLU A 57 -17.02 1.40 10.15
N LYS A 58 -15.85 0.87 9.82
CA LYS A 58 -15.67 -0.25 8.91
C LYS A 58 -14.78 -1.34 9.52
N GLU A 59 -15.06 -2.59 9.17
CA GLU A 59 -14.20 -3.70 9.55
C GLU A 59 -12.99 -3.74 8.63
N ILE A 60 -11.85 -3.29 9.14
CA ILE A 60 -10.56 -3.29 8.45
C ILE A 60 -9.47 -3.84 9.37
N MET A 61 -8.40 -4.35 8.78
CA MET A 61 -7.16 -4.68 9.47
C MET A 61 -6.13 -3.59 9.17
N ILE A 62 -5.63 -2.90 10.18
CA ILE A 62 -4.56 -1.94 10.03
C ILE A 62 -3.24 -2.65 10.26
N ALA A 63 -2.34 -2.61 9.27
CA ALA A 63 -0.98 -3.11 9.36
C ALA A 63 -0.02 -2.03 9.90
N PRO A 64 1.18 -2.41 10.36
CA PRO A 64 2.21 -1.44 10.74
C PRO A 64 2.50 -0.45 9.62
N SER A 65 2.60 0.82 9.96
CA SER A 65 2.85 1.91 9.03
C SER A 65 4.25 1.84 8.45
N ILE A 66 4.42 2.32 7.23
CA ILE A 66 5.71 2.49 6.57
C ILE A 66 6.07 3.98 6.65
N HIS A 67 7.01 4.31 7.52
CA HIS A 67 7.37 5.69 7.84
C HIS A 67 8.50 6.26 6.99
N TYR A 68 9.39 5.42 6.47
CA TYR A 68 10.57 5.86 5.72
C TYR A 68 10.42 5.49 4.26
N SER A 69 10.47 6.50 3.40
CA SER A 69 10.22 6.37 1.97
C SER A 69 11.01 7.43 1.17
N PRO A 70 10.93 7.44 -0.15
CA PRO A 70 11.44 8.55 -0.96
C PRO A 70 10.71 9.85 -0.62
N SER A 71 11.39 10.77 0.07
CA SER A 71 10.84 12.08 0.43
C SER A 71 11.50 13.23 -0.31
N SER A 72 12.70 13.01 -0.87
CA SER A 72 13.58 14.07 -1.37
C SER A 72 14.04 15.08 -0.29
N TYR A 73 14.76 16.09 -0.68
CA TYR A 73 15.19 17.20 0.16
C TYR A 73 14.71 18.56 -0.38
N ALA A 74 13.50 18.54 -0.98
CA ALA A 74 12.92 19.76 -1.58
C ALA A 74 12.59 20.80 -0.52
N VAL A 75 12.25 20.38 0.70
CA VAL A 75 12.01 21.26 1.85
C VAL A 75 13.11 21.02 2.89
N GLY A 76 14.03 21.94 3.01
CA GLY A 76 15.23 21.78 3.81
C GLY A 76 16.32 20.99 3.08
N ASP A 77 17.47 20.86 3.73
CA ASP A 77 18.62 20.11 3.21
C ASP A 77 18.81 18.78 3.98
N GLU A 78 19.86 18.05 3.67
CA GLU A 78 20.21 16.79 4.35
C GLU A 78 20.38 16.94 5.89
N LYS A 79 20.62 18.14 6.37
CA LYS A 79 20.77 18.43 7.81
C LYS A 79 19.47 18.79 8.49
N SER A 80 18.38 18.92 7.73
CA SER A 80 17.07 19.29 8.27
C SER A 80 16.41 18.19 9.10
N GLY A 81 16.91 16.95 9.05
CA GLY A 81 16.37 15.81 9.75
C GLY A 81 15.38 14.97 8.93
N THR A 82 15.17 15.33 7.66
CA THR A 82 14.44 14.50 6.69
C THR A 82 15.16 13.16 6.49
N VAL A 83 14.39 12.07 6.46
CA VAL A 83 14.91 10.72 6.17
C VAL A 83 14.46 10.32 4.80
N HIS A 84 15.34 10.48 3.82
CA HIS A 84 15.09 10.01 2.45
C HIS A 84 15.61 8.58 2.25
N VAL A 85 14.79 7.75 1.65
CA VAL A 85 15.17 6.39 1.20
C VAL A 85 15.21 6.38 -0.33
N GLU A 86 16.29 5.88 -0.89
CA GLU A 86 16.46 5.76 -2.33
C GLU A 86 15.36 4.88 -2.94
N GLU A 87 14.85 5.25 -4.11
CA GLU A 87 13.64 4.70 -4.73
C GLU A 87 13.74 3.19 -4.96
N ARG A 88 14.89 2.70 -5.46
CA ARG A 88 15.08 1.26 -5.73
C ARG A 88 15.12 0.42 -4.45
N ALA A 89 15.76 0.96 -3.42
CA ALA A 89 15.80 0.30 -2.11
C ALA A 89 14.39 0.22 -1.51
N PHE A 90 13.64 1.30 -1.61
CA PHE A 90 12.28 1.38 -1.12
C PHE A 90 11.33 0.48 -1.92
N GLU A 91 11.35 0.55 -3.26
CA GLU A 91 10.54 -0.33 -4.14
C GLU A 91 10.79 -1.79 -3.80
N ASN A 92 12.05 -2.19 -3.66
CA ASN A 92 12.40 -3.57 -3.35
C ASN A 92 11.91 -3.98 -1.94
N TYR A 93 12.00 -3.09 -0.94
CA TYR A 93 11.46 -3.35 0.40
C TYR A 93 9.95 -3.59 0.35
N VAL A 94 9.18 -2.68 -0.23
CA VAL A 94 7.71 -2.80 -0.28
C VAL A 94 7.25 -3.96 -1.17
N TYR A 95 8.03 -4.30 -2.22
CA TYR A 95 7.79 -5.51 -3.01
C TYR A 95 7.83 -6.77 -2.14
N TYR A 96 8.82 -6.92 -1.27
CA TYR A 96 8.89 -8.09 -0.37
C TYR A 96 7.77 -8.11 0.68
N VAL A 97 7.33 -6.95 1.16
CA VAL A 97 6.14 -6.84 2.01
C VAL A 97 4.92 -7.38 1.27
N PHE A 98 4.63 -6.87 0.07
CA PHE A 98 3.49 -7.30 -0.73
C PHE A 98 3.55 -8.77 -1.12
N LYS A 99 4.71 -9.24 -1.56
CA LYS A 99 4.93 -10.66 -1.88
C LYS A 99 4.63 -11.57 -0.69
N SER A 100 5.04 -11.17 0.51
CA SER A 100 4.77 -11.92 1.74
C SER A 100 3.28 -11.93 2.07
N LEU A 101 2.61 -10.80 1.95
CA LEU A 101 1.16 -10.70 2.18
C LEU A 101 0.36 -11.53 1.17
N LEU A 102 0.72 -11.49 -0.12
CA LEU A 102 0.09 -12.32 -1.15
C LEU A 102 0.31 -13.81 -0.89
N ASN A 103 1.53 -14.23 -0.51
CA ASN A 103 1.83 -15.62 -0.14
C ASN A 103 1.08 -16.06 1.12
N ALA A 104 0.85 -15.17 2.06
CA ALA A 104 0.03 -15.42 3.24
C ALA A 104 -1.47 -15.57 2.92
N GLY A 105 -1.93 -15.12 1.74
CA GLY A 105 -3.33 -15.28 1.31
C GLY A 105 -4.13 -13.98 1.27
N PHE A 106 -3.57 -12.83 1.61
CA PHE A 106 -4.28 -11.55 1.49
C PHE A 106 -4.53 -11.18 0.03
N ARG A 107 -5.75 -10.71 -0.26
CA ARG A 107 -6.20 -10.34 -1.64
C ARG A 107 -6.92 -8.99 -1.69
N ASN A 108 -6.94 -8.25 -0.57
CA ASN A 108 -7.65 -6.99 -0.43
C ASN A 108 -6.77 -6.03 0.36
N ILE A 109 -5.71 -5.53 -0.28
CA ILE A 109 -4.63 -4.75 0.34
C ILE A 109 -4.69 -3.32 -0.18
N TYR A 110 -4.64 -2.36 0.74
CA TYR A 110 -4.59 -0.94 0.41
C TYR A 110 -3.38 -0.30 1.06
N VAL A 111 -2.68 0.53 0.29
CA VAL A 111 -1.70 1.48 0.83
C VAL A 111 -2.30 2.86 0.69
N VAL A 112 -2.55 3.53 1.79
CA VAL A 112 -3.02 4.91 1.83
C VAL A 112 -1.83 5.82 2.06
N ILE A 113 -1.64 6.80 1.19
CA ILE A 113 -0.49 7.70 1.19
C ILE A 113 -0.95 9.13 1.43
N HIS A 114 -0.19 9.87 2.21
CA HIS A 114 -0.26 11.32 2.30
C HIS A 114 1.18 11.84 2.27
N HIS A 115 1.54 12.48 1.17
CA HIS A 115 2.87 13.03 0.97
C HIS A 115 2.89 13.88 -0.30
N GLN A 116 3.16 15.16 -0.19
CA GLN A 116 3.10 16.16 -1.26
C GLN A 116 1.70 16.34 -1.86
N PHE A 117 1.39 17.53 -2.33
CA PHE A 117 0.02 17.83 -2.66
C PHE A 117 -0.28 17.94 -4.17
N GLU A 118 0.70 18.21 -5.01
CA GLU A 118 0.51 18.25 -6.45
C GLU A 118 0.89 16.92 -7.10
N GLN A 119 -0.06 16.32 -7.83
CA GLN A 119 0.18 15.07 -8.56
C GLN A 119 0.80 13.96 -7.71
N GLU A 120 0.32 13.79 -6.48
CA GLU A 120 0.81 12.77 -5.55
C GLU A 120 0.85 11.37 -6.20
N SER A 121 -0.03 11.11 -7.15
CA SER A 121 -0.06 9.85 -7.92
C SER A 121 1.19 9.61 -8.78
N GLU A 122 1.96 10.65 -9.11
CA GLU A 122 3.18 10.60 -9.92
C GLU A 122 4.46 10.75 -9.10
N MET A 123 4.34 10.93 -7.77
CA MET A 123 5.49 11.07 -6.90
C MET A 123 6.30 9.78 -6.78
N PRO A 124 7.62 9.86 -6.61
CA PRO A 124 8.50 8.70 -6.54
C PRO A 124 8.03 7.64 -5.53
N MET A 125 7.61 8.05 -4.33
CA MET A 125 7.07 7.13 -3.32
C MET A 125 5.85 6.37 -3.86
N THR A 126 4.87 7.06 -4.45
CA THR A 126 3.65 6.45 -4.98
C THR A 126 3.97 5.50 -6.13
N LEU A 127 4.86 5.90 -7.04
CA LEU A 127 5.31 5.07 -8.16
C LEU A 127 6.03 3.80 -7.68
N CYS A 128 6.87 3.90 -6.65
CA CYS A 128 7.50 2.73 -6.02
C CYS A 128 6.48 1.74 -5.48
N TYR A 129 5.48 2.21 -4.74
CA TYR A 129 4.40 1.34 -4.25
C TYR A 129 3.64 0.68 -5.40
N ARG A 130 3.28 1.44 -6.44
CA ARG A 130 2.56 0.91 -7.61
C ARG A 130 3.38 -0.11 -8.38
N LEU A 131 4.67 0.14 -8.61
CA LEU A 131 5.56 -0.79 -9.26
C LEU A 131 5.72 -2.08 -8.46
N ALA A 132 5.98 -1.96 -7.15
CA ALA A 132 6.10 -3.08 -6.24
C ALA A 132 4.83 -3.94 -6.21
N ALA A 133 3.65 -3.30 -6.17
CA ALA A 133 2.35 -3.99 -6.20
C ALA A 133 2.16 -4.80 -7.49
N LYS A 134 2.44 -4.20 -8.64
CA LYS A 134 2.34 -4.90 -9.94
C LYS A 134 3.33 -6.04 -10.05
N ARG A 135 4.58 -5.81 -9.68
CA ARG A 135 5.64 -6.83 -9.69
C ARG A 135 5.27 -8.01 -8.79
N ALA A 136 4.85 -7.77 -7.55
CA ALA A 136 4.45 -8.83 -6.62
C ALA A 136 3.25 -9.64 -7.14
N THR A 137 2.24 -8.97 -7.71
CA THR A 137 1.06 -9.62 -8.28
C THR A 137 1.42 -10.46 -9.51
N MET A 138 2.21 -9.93 -10.44
CA MET A 138 2.62 -10.67 -11.64
C MET A 138 3.42 -11.91 -11.28
N GLU A 139 4.43 -11.80 -10.42
CA GLU A 139 5.21 -12.96 -9.98
C GLU A 139 4.34 -14.00 -9.25
N TYR A 140 3.37 -13.56 -8.45
CA TYR A 140 2.44 -14.47 -7.78
C TYR A 140 1.59 -15.25 -8.79
N LEU A 141 1.07 -14.58 -9.82
CA LEU A 141 0.28 -15.21 -10.88
C LEU A 141 1.12 -16.18 -11.72
N GLU A 142 2.33 -15.80 -12.09
CA GLU A 142 3.27 -16.68 -12.80
C GLU A 142 3.63 -17.93 -11.98
N LYS A 143 3.78 -17.79 -10.68
CA LYS A 143 4.02 -18.94 -9.78
C LYS A 143 2.88 -19.94 -9.79
N ILE A 144 1.63 -19.47 -9.87
CA ILE A 144 0.43 -20.34 -9.85
C ILE A 144 0.13 -20.90 -11.23
N TYR A 145 0.20 -20.09 -12.26
CA TYR A 145 -0.29 -20.42 -13.59
C TYR A 145 0.84 -20.78 -14.57
N GLY A 146 2.09 -20.52 -14.22
CA GLY A 146 3.26 -20.69 -15.09
C GLY A 146 3.47 -19.47 -16.00
N GLN A 147 4.66 -19.41 -16.62
CA GLN A 147 4.96 -18.38 -17.60
C GLN A 147 4.09 -18.55 -18.85
N GLY A 148 3.73 -17.45 -19.49
CA GLY A 148 2.87 -17.48 -20.68
C GLY A 148 1.40 -17.78 -20.41
N TRP A 149 0.97 -17.72 -19.15
CA TRP A 149 -0.43 -17.99 -18.78
C TRP A 149 -1.42 -17.00 -19.40
N TRP A 150 -1.00 -15.75 -19.60
CA TRP A 150 -1.84 -14.72 -20.18
C TRP A 150 -2.15 -15.00 -21.65
N GLY A 151 -3.43 -15.14 -21.98
CA GLY A 151 -3.87 -15.42 -23.33
C GLY A 151 -3.74 -16.90 -23.76
N SER A 152 -3.33 -17.82 -22.88
CA SER A 152 -3.37 -19.22 -23.17
C SER A 152 -4.82 -19.76 -23.19
N GLU A 153 -5.11 -20.78 -24.02
CA GLU A 153 -6.45 -21.40 -24.08
C GLU A 153 -6.93 -21.91 -22.72
N ARG A 154 -6.01 -22.35 -21.86
CA ARG A 154 -6.30 -22.83 -20.50
C ARG A 154 -6.94 -21.74 -19.63
N TYR A 155 -6.66 -20.47 -19.92
CA TYR A 155 -7.12 -19.31 -19.14
C TYR A 155 -7.91 -18.32 -20.01
N ALA A 156 -8.51 -18.79 -21.11
CA ALA A 156 -9.32 -17.97 -22.02
C ALA A 156 -10.43 -17.19 -21.29
N SER A 157 -11.05 -17.82 -20.27
CA SER A 157 -12.07 -17.17 -19.42
C SER A 157 -11.52 -16.14 -18.44
N TYR A 158 -10.20 -15.95 -18.35
CA TYR A 158 -9.58 -14.99 -17.44
C TYR A 158 -10.12 -13.57 -17.64
N TYR A 159 -10.29 -13.15 -18.89
CA TYR A 159 -10.84 -11.82 -19.21
C TYR A 159 -12.30 -11.63 -18.77
N GLU A 160 -13.08 -12.69 -18.73
CA GLU A 160 -14.47 -12.67 -18.26
C GLU A 160 -14.54 -12.57 -16.72
N GLN A 161 -13.46 -12.92 -16.02
CA GLN A 161 -13.37 -12.96 -14.56
C GLN A 161 -12.73 -11.70 -13.97
N LEU A 162 -12.30 -10.73 -14.79
CA LEU A 162 -11.56 -9.54 -14.36
C LEU A 162 -12.45 -8.43 -13.78
N GLU A 163 -13.59 -8.74 -13.21
CA GLU A 163 -14.46 -7.74 -12.59
C GLU A 163 -14.23 -7.59 -11.10
N GLY A 164 -14.11 -6.34 -10.65
CA GLY A 164 -14.11 -5.96 -9.24
C GLY A 164 -12.98 -6.62 -8.41
N ALA A 165 -13.37 -7.16 -7.28
CA ALA A 165 -12.43 -7.80 -6.33
C ALA A 165 -11.80 -9.09 -6.86
N ASN A 166 -12.37 -9.71 -7.89
CA ASN A 166 -11.82 -10.91 -8.52
C ASN A 166 -10.64 -10.61 -9.44
N ASN A 167 -10.47 -9.34 -9.84
CA ASN A 167 -9.35 -8.93 -10.66
C ASN A 167 -8.06 -8.92 -9.81
N PRO A 168 -7.06 -9.79 -10.10
CA PRO A 168 -5.82 -9.84 -9.34
C PRO A 168 -5.04 -8.51 -9.32
N PHE A 169 -5.21 -7.68 -10.34
CA PHE A 169 -4.58 -6.36 -10.40
C PHE A 169 -5.20 -5.34 -9.43
N ASN A 170 -6.33 -5.68 -8.80
CA ASN A 170 -6.96 -4.92 -7.74
C ASN A 170 -6.63 -5.44 -6.33
N TRP A 171 -5.88 -6.56 -6.20
CA TRP A 171 -5.53 -7.12 -4.89
C TRP A 171 -4.67 -6.17 -4.05
N ILE A 172 -3.87 -5.32 -4.70
CA ILE A 172 -3.07 -4.30 -4.03
C ILE A 172 -3.35 -2.97 -4.71
N GLN A 173 -3.93 -2.06 -3.97
CA GLN A 173 -4.26 -0.72 -4.44
C GLN A 173 -3.49 0.34 -3.66
N VAL A 174 -3.02 1.36 -4.37
CA VAL A 174 -2.29 2.50 -3.81
C VAL A 174 -3.14 3.74 -3.96
N ILE A 175 -3.53 4.31 -2.83
CA ILE A 175 -4.47 5.42 -2.74
C ILE A 175 -3.75 6.66 -2.23
N PRO A 176 -3.33 7.57 -3.11
CA PRO A 176 -2.86 8.90 -2.71
C PRO A 176 -4.07 9.73 -2.24
N THR A 177 -3.91 10.44 -1.11
CA THR A 177 -4.99 11.27 -0.54
C THR A 177 -4.98 12.70 -1.06
N MET A 178 -3.90 13.12 -1.69
CA MET A 178 -3.66 14.48 -2.18
C MET A 178 -3.64 14.58 -3.71
N ASP A 179 -4.30 13.66 -4.42
CA ASP A 179 -4.38 13.73 -5.86
C ASP A 179 -5.32 14.85 -6.29
N THR A 180 -4.83 15.79 -7.12
CA THR A 180 -5.62 16.93 -7.62
C THR A 180 -6.84 16.52 -8.44
N ALA A 181 -6.86 15.31 -8.99
CA ALA A 181 -8.04 14.75 -9.65
C ALA A 181 -9.22 14.52 -8.69
N VAL A 182 -8.98 14.46 -7.39
CA VAL A 182 -10.01 14.29 -6.35
C VAL A 182 -10.50 15.65 -5.82
N GLN A 183 -9.82 16.76 -6.14
CA GLN A 183 -10.14 18.10 -5.64
C GLN A 183 -11.09 18.88 -6.55
N ASN A 184 -11.44 18.36 -7.70
CA ASN A 184 -12.42 18.91 -8.66
C ASN A 184 -13.65 18.01 -8.74
#